data_c2453732e102095d7685dd380cad7aa8
#
_entry.id   c2453732e102095d7685dd380cad7aa8
#
_cell.length_a   1.000
_cell.length_b   1.000
_cell.length_c   1.000
_cell.angle_alpha   90.00
_cell.angle_beta   90.00
_cell.angle_gamma   90.00
#
_symmetry.space_group_name_H-M   'P 1'
#
loop_
_entity.id
_entity.type
_entity.pdbx_description
1 polymer ?
#
loop_
_entity_poly.entity_id
_entity_poly.type
_entity_poly.pdbx_seq_one_letter_code
_entity_poly.pdbx_strand_id
1 'polypeptide(L)'
;RPELAVLRSADKNISLPGVRFACGEEGFEEACAYPAADIVLVAVSGFAGLKAALCALAAGKDVALANKESLVVGGGLVLSLAEKKGARILPVDSEHSAVWQCLHFDRKAPFSRILLTASGGALRDVPIEKLPCVTAKQALCHPNWKMGAKITIDCATMLNKGFEVMEAMHLYGAKLSQIKVLVHRESIVHSMVEFADGAVLAQMGVPSMELPIQLAFTWPERLSCDLPPVDFAKLGALHFEEVDKKRYPCFSLALSCAKKGGTYPCILNAAGEVAVQAFLRGQINTRKLQKL
;
A
#
# COMPACT_ATOMS: atom_id res chain seq x y z
N ARG A 1 7.32 25.09 -6.79
CA ARG A 1 7.81 25.64 -5.52
C ARG A 1 6.65 25.64 -4.52
N PRO A 2 6.80 25.04 -3.30
CA PRO A 2 5.73 24.98 -2.31
C PRO A 2 5.46 26.38 -1.70
N GLU A 3 4.23 26.62 -1.28
CA GLU A 3 3.84 27.79 -0.49
C GLU A 3 4.04 27.54 1.01
N LEU A 4 3.86 26.28 1.44
CA LEU A 4 4.05 25.82 2.81
C LEU A 4 4.96 24.60 2.82
N ALA A 5 5.93 24.59 3.72
CA ALA A 5 6.72 23.42 4.09
C ALA A 5 6.61 23.16 5.59
N VAL A 6 6.43 21.89 5.97
CA VAL A 6 6.30 21.51 7.38
C VAL A 6 7.47 20.64 7.80
N LEU A 7 8.09 21.04 8.91
CA LEU A 7 9.21 20.34 9.51
C LEU A 7 8.76 19.62 10.79
N ARG A 8 9.41 18.51 11.11
CA ARG A 8 9.14 17.76 12.34
C ARG A 8 9.41 18.59 13.59
N SER A 9 10.43 19.43 13.54
CA SER A 9 10.81 20.36 14.61
C SER A 9 11.27 21.66 13.99
N ALA A 10 11.17 22.76 14.76
CA ALA A 10 11.64 24.05 14.31
C ALA A 10 13.17 24.02 14.06
N ASP A 11 13.57 24.37 12.85
CA ASP A 11 14.96 24.61 12.49
C ASP A 11 15.11 26.04 12.00
N LYS A 12 15.80 26.87 12.78
CA LYS A 12 15.99 28.31 12.50
C LYS A 12 16.90 28.56 11.29
N ASN A 13 17.60 27.53 10.81
CA ASN A 13 18.57 27.66 9.72
C ASN A 13 17.94 27.38 8.34
N ILE A 14 16.68 26.90 8.29
CA ILE A 14 16.01 26.59 7.03
C ILE A 14 15.15 27.81 6.63
N SER A 15 15.49 28.42 5.52
CA SER A 15 14.73 29.51 4.90
C SER A 15 14.78 29.38 3.39
N LEU A 16 13.61 29.45 2.75
CA LEU A 16 13.50 29.50 1.30
C LEU A 16 12.61 30.71 0.93
N PRO A 17 13.05 31.62 0.04
CA PRO A 17 12.27 32.80 -0.31
C PRO A 17 10.87 32.44 -0.78
N GLY A 18 9.81 33.04 -0.19
CA GLY A 18 8.40 32.83 -0.51
C GLY A 18 7.85 31.43 -0.17
N VAL A 19 8.51 30.69 0.73
CA VAL A 19 7.98 29.48 1.35
C VAL A 19 7.75 29.77 2.82
N ARG A 20 6.53 29.58 3.30
CA ARG A 20 6.24 29.62 4.72
C ARG A 20 6.60 28.27 5.36
N PHE A 21 7.26 28.32 6.51
CA PHE A 21 7.60 27.13 7.29
C PHE A 21 6.71 27.04 8.51
N ALA A 22 6.15 25.84 8.74
CA ALA A 22 5.49 25.45 9.95
C ALA A 22 6.20 24.22 10.55
N CYS A 23 5.92 23.86 11.79
CA CYS A 23 6.54 22.72 12.42
C CYS A 23 5.58 22.01 13.36
N GLY A 24 5.95 20.76 13.69
CA GLY A 24 5.22 19.95 14.66
C GLY A 24 3.85 19.52 14.17
N GLU A 25 2.98 19.21 15.10
CA GLU A 25 1.67 18.60 14.83
C GLU A 25 0.68 19.59 14.22
N GLU A 26 0.65 20.83 14.72
CA GLU A 26 -0.19 21.90 14.18
C GLU A 26 0.17 22.21 12.71
N GLY A 27 1.46 22.30 12.41
CA GLY A 27 1.92 22.50 11.03
C GLY A 27 1.56 21.31 10.13
N PHE A 28 1.62 20.09 10.65
CA PHE A 28 1.21 18.90 9.90
C PHE A 28 -0.29 18.93 9.57
N GLU A 29 -1.15 19.25 10.53
CA GLU A 29 -2.58 19.37 10.34
C GLU A 29 -2.91 20.50 9.34
N GLU A 30 -2.22 21.63 9.46
CA GLU A 30 -2.37 22.74 8.52
C GLU A 30 -2.03 22.32 7.08
N ALA A 31 -0.93 21.58 6.88
CA ALA A 31 -0.55 21.10 5.55
C ALA A 31 -1.61 20.15 4.96
N CYS A 32 -2.14 19.24 5.79
CA CYS A 32 -3.19 18.30 5.37
C CYS A 32 -4.51 19.01 4.98
N ALA A 33 -4.79 20.15 5.59
CA ALA A 33 -6.00 20.95 5.34
C ALA A 33 -5.73 22.21 4.50
N TYR A 34 -4.58 22.31 3.82
CA TYR A 34 -4.15 23.52 3.14
C TYR A 34 -5.20 24.03 2.15
N PRO A 35 -5.69 25.30 2.27
CA PRO A 35 -6.85 25.76 1.53
C PRO A 35 -6.73 25.66 0.00
N ALA A 36 -5.55 25.96 -0.54
CA ALA A 36 -5.31 25.97 -1.98
C ALA A 36 -5.05 24.57 -2.58
N ALA A 37 -5.00 23.52 -1.77
CA ALA A 37 -4.84 22.15 -2.26
C ALA A 37 -6.20 21.50 -2.52
N ASP A 38 -6.38 20.87 -3.67
CA ASP A 38 -7.57 20.07 -4.01
C ASP A 38 -7.41 18.61 -3.58
N ILE A 39 -6.18 18.08 -3.66
CA ILE A 39 -5.82 16.70 -3.38
C ILE A 39 -4.64 16.66 -2.40
N VAL A 40 -4.70 15.75 -1.44
CA VAL A 40 -3.62 15.47 -0.49
C VAL A 40 -3.07 14.06 -0.74
N LEU A 41 -1.79 13.95 -1.10
CA LEU A 41 -1.10 12.67 -1.16
C LEU A 41 -0.69 12.23 0.24
N VAL A 42 -1.26 11.13 0.71
CA VAL A 42 -0.89 10.52 1.99
C VAL A 42 0.12 9.39 1.75
N ALA A 43 1.41 9.72 1.86
CA ALA A 43 2.53 8.82 1.60
C ALA A 43 3.47 8.64 2.80
N VAL A 44 3.05 9.04 3.99
CA VAL A 44 3.78 8.79 5.23
C VAL A 44 3.64 7.33 5.64
N SER A 45 4.66 6.75 6.29
CA SER A 45 4.65 5.33 6.66
C SER A 45 3.93 5.07 7.98
N GLY A 46 3.29 3.90 8.08
CA GLY A 46 2.70 3.40 9.32
C GLY A 46 1.46 4.17 9.77
N PHE A 47 1.18 4.12 11.07
CA PHE A 47 -0.03 4.69 11.68
C PHE A 47 -0.22 6.21 11.45
N ALA A 48 0.88 6.96 11.25
CA ALA A 48 0.82 8.42 11.04
C ALA A 48 -0.03 8.83 9.83
N GLY A 49 -0.16 7.96 8.83
CA GLY A 49 -0.99 8.19 7.65
C GLY A 49 -2.49 8.34 7.96
N LEU A 50 -3.00 7.64 8.97
CA LEU A 50 -4.41 7.74 9.36
C LEU A 50 -4.78 9.18 9.75
N LYS A 51 -3.95 9.85 10.55
CA LYS A 51 -4.18 11.24 10.93
C LYS A 51 -4.20 12.17 9.73
N ALA A 52 -3.22 12.02 8.81
CA ALA A 52 -3.17 12.80 7.57
C ALA A 52 -4.44 12.63 6.73
N ALA A 53 -4.87 11.39 6.52
CA ALA A 53 -6.06 11.08 5.75
C ALA A 53 -7.32 11.70 6.39
N LEU A 54 -7.49 11.55 7.69
CA LEU A 54 -8.64 12.11 8.41
C LEU A 54 -8.65 13.65 8.39
N CYS A 55 -7.51 14.32 8.57
CA CYS A 55 -7.40 15.77 8.49
C CYS A 55 -7.75 16.29 7.10
N ALA A 56 -7.20 15.68 6.03
CA ALA A 56 -7.49 16.06 4.66
C ALA A 56 -8.97 15.87 4.31
N LEU A 57 -9.55 14.72 4.64
CA LEU A 57 -10.96 14.44 4.41
C LEU A 57 -11.88 15.36 5.23
N ALA A 58 -11.53 15.68 6.48
CA ALA A 58 -12.30 16.61 7.31
C ALA A 58 -12.37 18.01 6.69
N ALA A 59 -11.30 18.41 5.99
CA ALA A 59 -11.21 19.66 5.22
C ALA A 59 -11.89 19.56 3.83
N GLY A 60 -12.50 18.43 3.48
CA GLY A 60 -13.17 18.22 2.19
C GLY A 60 -12.21 18.01 1.01
N LYS A 61 -10.95 17.65 1.28
CA LYS A 61 -9.95 17.38 0.24
C LYS A 61 -10.04 15.95 -0.24
N ASP A 62 -9.83 15.74 -1.53
CA ASP A 62 -9.58 14.38 -2.04
C ASP A 62 -8.27 13.84 -1.51
N VAL A 63 -8.21 12.53 -1.28
CA VAL A 63 -7.03 11.86 -0.75
C VAL A 63 -6.49 10.87 -1.75
N ALA A 64 -5.30 11.13 -2.28
CA ALA A 64 -4.49 10.16 -3.00
C ALA A 64 -3.77 9.29 -1.94
N LEU A 65 -4.26 8.07 -1.73
CA LEU A 65 -3.86 7.23 -0.60
C LEU A 65 -2.80 6.21 -1.00
N ALA A 66 -1.55 6.46 -0.59
CA ALA A 66 -0.44 5.51 -0.71
C ALA A 66 -0.18 4.74 0.59
N ASN A 67 -0.69 5.24 1.73
CA ASN A 67 -0.55 4.61 3.04
C ASN A 67 -1.68 3.62 3.30
N LYS A 68 -1.43 2.34 3.09
CA LYS A 68 -2.41 1.27 3.32
C LYS A 68 -2.80 1.10 4.77
N GLU A 69 -1.88 1.41 5.70
CA GLU A 69 -2.10 1.29 7.13
C GLU A 69 -3.28 2.14 7.61
N SER A 70 -3.55 3.26 6.96
CA SER A 70 -4.73 4.10 7.24
C SER A 70 -6.05 3.33 7.09
N LEU A 71 -6.17 2.49 6.06
CA LEU A 71 -7.35 1.66 5.86
C LEU A 71 -7.34 0.40 6.74
N VAL A 72 -6.17 -0.19 6.97
CA VAL A 72 -6.03 -1.34 7.88
C VAL A 72 -6.47 -0.98 9.29
N VAL A 73 -6.06 0.19 9.78
CA VAL A 73 -6.30 0.62 11.17
C VAL A 73 -7.65 1.32 11.34
N GLY A 74 -8.03 2.16 10.39
CA GLY A 74 -9.20 3.04 10.50
C GLY A 74 -10.08 3.08 9.26
N GLY A 75 -10.11 2.02 8.43
CA GLY A 75 -10.79 2.04 7.15
C GLY A 75 -12.25 2.46 7.21
N GLY A 76 -13.00 1.96 8.18
CA GLY A 76 -14.39 2.39 8.39
C GLY A 76 -14.54 3.89 8.70
N LEU A 77 -13.61 4.46 9.49
CA LEU A 77 -13.60 5.89 9.81
C LEU A 77 -13.25 6.72 8.59
N VAL A 78 -12.22 6.31 7.84
CA VAL A 78 -11.74 7.01 6.64
C VAL A 78 -12.82 7.04 5.56
N LEU A 79 -13.44 5.88 5.26
CA LEU A 79 -14.49 5.80 4.24
C LEU A 79 -15.76 6.56 4.62
N SER A 80 -16.21 6.43 5.88
CA SER A 80 -17.37 7.16 6.36
C SER A 80 -17.17 8.68 6.33
N LEU A 81 -15.98 9.15 6.69
CA LEU A 81 -15.66 10.58 6.62
C LEU A 81 -15.57 11.08 5.18
N ALA A 82 -14.96 10.32 4.28
CA ALA A 82 -14.91 10.64 2.85
C ALA A 82 -16.32 10.78 2.26
N GLU A 83 -17.20 9.81 2.53
CA GLU A 83 -18.59 9.84 2.08
C GLU A 83 -19.35 11.06 2.64
N LYS A 84 -19.23 11.31 3.96
CA LYS A 84 -19.87 12.47 4.62
C LYS A 84 -19.42 13.80 4.05
N LYS A 85 -18.19 13.91 3.60
CA LYS A 85 -17.60 15.14 3.05
C LYS A 85 -17.71 15.24 1.53
N GLY A 86 -18.19 14.20 0.85
CA GLY A 86 -18.19 14.13 -0.61
C GLY A 86 -16.78 14.08 -1.21
N ALA A 87 -15.78 13.74 -0.41
CA ALA A 87 -14.38 13.65 -0.83
C ALA A 87 -14.06 12.24 -1.38
N ARG A 88 -13.11 12.18 -2.32
CA ARG A 88 -12.71 10.93 -2.96
C ARG A 88 -11.46 10.36 -2.30
N ILE A 89 -11.38 9.04 -2.27
CA ILE A 89 -10.14 8.32 -1.95
C ILE A 89 -9.65 7.69 -3.25
N LEU A 90 -8.50 8.14 -3.72
CA LEU A 90 -7.87 7.73 -4.96
C LEU A 90 -6.74 6.74 -4.60
N PRO A 91 -6.82 5.47 -5.01
CA PRO A 91 -5.82 4.48 -4.62
C PRO A 91 -4.50 4.73 -5.34
N VAL A 92 -3.42 4.80 -4.58
CA VAL A 92 -2.04 4.97 -5.07
C VAL A 92 -1.24 3.69 -4.93
N ASP A 93 -1.56 2.83 -3.93
CA ASP A 93 -0.91 1.52 -3.85
C ASP A 93 -1.10 0.78 -5.18
N SER A 94 -0.02 0.21 -5.73
CA SER A 94 0.03 -0.25 -7.13
C SER A 94 -1.06 -1.28 -7.45
N GLU A 95 -1.28 -2.22 -6.55
CA GLU A 95 -2.28 -3.27 -6.70
C GLU A 95 -3.70 -2.71 -6.68
N HIS A 96 -3.95 -1.74 -5.80
CA HIS A 96 -5.28 -1.13 -5.67
C HIS A 96 -5.56 -0.15 -6.80
N SER A 97 -4.57 0.61 -7.23
CA SER A 97 -4.66 1.39 -8.46
C SER A 97 -5.00 0.50 -9.66
N ALA A 98 -4.36 -0.67 -9.76
CA ALA A 98 -4.64 -1.64 -10.82
C ALA A 98 -6.08 -2.17 -10.77
N VAL A 99 -6.58 -2.56 -9.60
CA VAL A 99 -7.99 -2.98 -9.43
C VAL A 99 -8.94 -1.86 -9.84
N TRP A 100 -8.69 -0.62 -9.39
CA TRP A 100 -9.50 0.55 -9.73
C TRP A 100 -9.56 0.80 -11.25
N GLN A 101 -8.43 0.65 -11.93
CA GLN A 101 -8.38 0.75 -13.39
C GLN A 101 -9.15 -0.38 -14.09
N CYS A 102 -9.05 -1.62 -13.60
CA CYS A 102 -9.80 -2.75 -14.12
C CYS A 102 -11.32 -2.61 -13.89
N LEU A 103 -11.73 -1.90 -12.83
CA LEU A 103 -13.12 -1.56 -12.55
C LEU A 103 -13.58 -0.27 -13.26
N HIS A 104 -12.85 0.18 -14.30
CA HIS A 104 -13.15 1.40 -15.03
C HIS A 104 -13.33 2.64 -14.14
N PHE A 105 -12.53 2.70 -13.06
CA PHE A 105 -12.55 3.78 -12.06
C PHE A 105 -13.84 3.86 -11.22
N ASP A 106 -14.70 2.86 -11.29
CA ASP A 106 -15.87 2.76 -10.42
C ASP A 106 -15.63 1.70 -9.32
N ARG A 107 -15.36 2.13 -8.11
CA ARG A 107 -15.14 1.25 -6.96
C ARG A 107 -16.37 0.44 -6.55
N LYS A 108 -17.55 0.80 -7.05
CA LYS A 108 -18.82 0.10 -6.79
C LYS A 108 -19.21 -0.83 -7.93
N ALA A 109 -18.43 -0.88 -9.03
CA ALA A 109 -18.69 -1.79 -10.14
C ALA A 109 -18.72 -3.25 -9.65
N PRO A 110 -19.67 -4.06 -10.12
CA PRO A 110 -19.78 -5.46 -9.70
C PRO A 110 -18.62 -6.29 -10.26
N PHE A 111 -18.09 -7.19 -9.44
CA PHE A 111 -17.06 -8.15 -9.80
C PHE A 111 -17.29 -9.50 -9.09
N SER A 112 -16.75 -10.57 -9.63
CA SER A 112 -16.76 -11.88 -9.00
C SER A 112 -15.61 -12.03 -8.03
N ARG A 113 -14.39 -11.63 -8.44
CA ARG A 113 -13.19 -11.82 -7.65
C ARG A 113 -12.09 -10.78 -7.99
N ILE A 114 -11.36 -10.37 -6.97
CA ILE A 114 -10.11 -9.60 -7.11
C ILE A 114 -8.94 -10.58 -6.99
N LEU A 115 -8.00 -10.51 -7.92
CA LEU A 115 -6.77 -11.28 -7.92
C LEU A 115 -5.60 -10.32 -7.65
N LEU A 116 -5.17 -10.24 -6.39
CA LEU A 116 -4.02 -9.42 -6.00
C LEU A 116 -2.73 -10.18 -6.32
N THR A 117 -1.80 -9.54 -7.00
CA THR A 117 -0.48 -10.12 -7.26
C THR A 117 0.52 -9.72 -6.17
N ALA A 118 1.53 -10.55 -5.97
CA ALA A 118 2.60 -10.34 -5.01
C ALA A 118 3.94 -10.78 -5.60
N SER A 119 5.00 -10.01 -5.38
CA SER A 119 6.36 -10.41 -5.80
C SER A 119 6.89 -11.64 -5.06
N GLY A 120 6.32 -11.97 -3.90
CA GLY A 120 6.84 -12.97 -2.96
C GLY A 120 7.96 -12.44 -2.05
N GLY A 121 8.43 -11.20 -2.29
CA GLY A 121 9.45 -10.53 -1.47
C GLY A 121 10.86 -11.13 -1.58
N ALA A 122 11.78 -10.60 -0.77
CA ALA A 122 13.19 -10.96 -0.80
C ALA A 122 13.48 -12.42 -0.40
N LEU A 123 12.57 -13.06 0.33
CA LEU A 123 12.77 -14.39 0.91
C LEU A 123 12.10 -15.52 0.13
N ARG A 124 11.51 -15.22 -1.03
CA ARG A 124 10.73 -16.16 -1.82
C ARG A 124 11.51 -17.41 -2.26
N ASP A 125 12.83 -17.29 -2.46
CA ASP A 125 13.69 -18.38 -2.94
C ASP A 125 14.57 -18.98 -1.83
N VAL A 126 14.49 -18.45 -0.59
CA VAL A 126 15.25 -19.00 0.55
C VAL A 126 14.58 -20.29 1.03
N PRO A 127 15.31 -21.41 1.18
CA PRO A 127 14.76 -22.63 1.75
C PRO A 127 14.11 -22.38 3.12
N ILE A 128 12.94 -22.98 3.38
CA ILE A 128 12.14 -22.70 4.60
C ILE A 128 12.96 -22.95 5.88
N GLU A 129 13.76 -24.02 5.89
CA GLU A 129 14.64 -24.37 7.00
C GLU A 129 15.74 -23.34 7.27
N LYS A 130 16.12 -22.54 6.27
CA LYS A 130 17.11 -21.46 6.38
C LYS A 130 16.52 -20.11 6.77
N LEU A 131 15.20 -19.93 6.68
CA LEU A 131 14.54 -18.67 7.04
C LEU A 131 14.91 -18.16 8.44
N PRO A 132 15.04 -19.01 9.49
CA PRO A 132 15.45 -18.55 10.83
C PRO A 132 16.81 -17.87 10.89
N CYS A 133 17.70 -18.15 9.94
CA CYS A 133 19.06 -17.62 9.88
C CYS A 133 19.20 -16.37 8.96
N VAL A 134 18.10 -15.94 8.34
CA VAL A 134 18.14 -14.78 7.46
C VAL A 134 18.42 -13.49 8.25
N THR A 135 19.36 -12.71 7.75
CA THR A 135 19.72 -11.39 8.30
C THR A 135 18.79 -10.29 7.80
N ALA A 136 18.73 -9.17 8.52
CA ALA A 136 18.00 -7.98 8.08
C ALA A 136 18.49 -7.51 6.70
N LYS A 137 19.81 -7.54 6.46
CA LYS A 137 20.40 -7.16 5.17
C LYS A 137 19.86 -8.01 4.01
N GLN A 138 19.74 -9.32 4.19
CA GLN A 138 19.17 -10.20 3.17
C GLN A 138 17.67 -9.95 2.96
N ALA A 139 16.91 -9.75 4.04
CA ALA A 139 15.49 -9.47 3.96
C ALA A 139 15.16 -8.10 3.32
N LEU A 140 16.11 -7.15 3.35
CA LEU A 140 15.99 -5.84 2.70
C LEU A 140 16.32 -5.86 1.20
N CYS A 141 16.83 -6.97 0.63
CA CYS A 141 17.16 -7.08 -0.78
C CYS A 141 15.92 -7.48 -1.61
N HIS A 142 14.96 -6.56 -1.77
CA HIS A 142 13.78 -6.84 -2.61
C HIS A 142 14.18 -7.00 -4.08
N PRO A 143 13.69 -8.05 -4.80
CA PRO A 143 14.15 -8.36 -6.15
C PRO A 143 13.73 -7.32 -7.21
N ASN A 144 12.55 -6.71 -7.07
CA ASN A 144 11.95 -5.89 -8.13
C ASN A 144 11.79 -4.42 -7.73
N TRP A 145 11.65 -4.11 -6.42
CA TRP A 145 11.29 -2.79 -5.93
C TRP A 145 12.37 -2.18 -5.02
N LYS A 146 12.59 -0.87 -5.15
CA LYS A 146 13.40 -0.09 -4.21
C LYS A 146 12.45 0.67 -3.28
N MET A 147 12.37 0.26 -2.04
CA MET A 147 11.38 0.77 -1.08
C MET A 147 12.01 1.04 0.28
N GLY A 148 11.25 1.69 1.18
CA GLY A 148 11.64 1.86 2.58
C GLY A 148 11.79 0.52 3.32
N ALA A 149 12.56 0.53 4.42
CA ALA A 149 12.91 -0.70 5.15
C ALA A 149 11.67 -1.45 5.68
N LYS A 150 10.70 -0.72 6.27
CA LYS A 150 9.49 -1.33 6.86
C LYS A 150 8.71 -2.12 5.81
N ILE A 151 8.31 -1.50 4.70
CA ILE A 151 7.54 -2.17 3.66
C ILE A 151 8.32 -3.31 2.99
N THR A 152 9.65 -3.20 2.87
CA THR A 152 10.48 -4.28 2.31
C THR A 152 10.44 -5.53 3.19
N ILE A 153 10.50 -5.38 4.52
CA ILE A 153 10.36 -6.50 5.46
C ILE A 153 8.92 -7.05 5.46
N ASP A 154 7.91 -6.18 5.37
CA ASP A 154 6.52 -6.61 5.24
C ASP A 154 6.28 -7.42 3.96
N CYS A 155 6.92 -7.05 2.85
CA CYS A 155 6.90 -7.84 1.61
C CYS A 155 7.62 -9.20 1.79
N ALA A 156 8.76 -9.22 2.48
CA ALA A 156 9.53 -10.44 2.73
C ALA A 156 8.75 -11.46 3.58
N THR A 157 7.85 -11.01 4.45
CA THR A 157 6.95 -11.84 5.27
C THR A 157 5.57 -12.02 4.68
N MET A 158 5.25 -11.36 3.58
CA MET A 158 3.91 -11.24 2.98
C MET A 158 2.87 -10.57 3.92
N LEU A 159 3.28 -9.94 5.02
CA LEU A 159 2.41 -9.13 5.85
C LEU A 159 1.84 -7.95 5.05
N ASN A 160 2.68 -7.33 4.20
CA ASN A 160 2.26 -6.28 3.26
C ASN A 160 1.05 -6.72 2.44
N LYS A 161 1.09 -7.92 1.87
CA LYS A 161 -0.02 -8.45 1.06
C LYS A 161 -1.26 -8.75 1.89
N GLY A 162 -1.08 -9.14 3.16
CA GLY A 162 -2.17 -9.26 4.11
C GLY A 162 -2.88 -7.91 4.38
N PHE A 163 -2.12 -6.82 4.51
CA PHE A 163 -2.68 -5.47 4.63
C PHE A 163 -3.40 -5.04 3.35
N GLU A 164 -2.86 -5.35 2.21
CA GLU A 164 -3.50 -5.06 0.91
C GLU A 164 -4.82 -5.82 0.71
N VAL A 165 -4.95 -7.04 1.23
CA VAL A 165 -6.24 -7.73 1.28
C VAL A 165 -7.26 -6.93 2.10
N MET A 166 -6.87 -6.41 3.27
CA MET A 166 -7.75 -5.57 4.10
C MET A 166 -8.09 -4.25 3.41
N GLU A 167 -7.11 -3.64 2.75
CA GLU A 167 -7.30 -2.42 1.97
C GLU A 167 -8.31 -2.64 0.83
N ALA A 168 -8.20 -3.75 0.08
CA ALA A 168 -9.16 -4.11 -0.96
C ALA A 168 -10.58 -4.33 -0.40
N MET A 169 -10.69 -4.94 0.78
CA MET A 169 -11.99 -5.10 1.45
C MET A 169 -12.64 -3.74 1.74
N HIS A 170 -11.86 -2.75 2.16
CA HIS A 170 -12.37 -1.40 2.41
C HIS A 170 -12.64 -0.63 1.11
N LEU A 171 -11.68 -0.56 0.19
CA LEU A 171 -11.81 0.28 -1.01
C LEU A 171 -12.92 -0.19 -1.95
N TYR A 172 -13.10 -1.51 -2.10
CA TYR A 172 -14.00 -2.11 -3.10
C TYR A 172 -15.19 -2.84 -2.49
N GLY A 173 -15.33 -2.82 -1.15
CA GLY A 173 -16.38 -3.57 -0.47
C GLY A 173 -16.28 -5.09 -0.68
N ALA A 174 -15.10 -5.58 -1.06
CA ALA A 174 -14.86 -7.00 -1.34
C ALA A 174 -14.97 -7.84 -0.06
N LYS A 175 -15.67 -8.97 -0.13
CA LYS A 175 -15.60 -9.99 0.92
C LYS A 175 -14.24 -10.67 0.86
N LEU A 176 -13.71 -11.12 2.00
CA LEU A 176 -12.45 -11.86 2.06
C LEU A 176 -12.43 -13.07 1.10
N SER A 177 -13.57 -13.75 0.92
CA SER A 177 -13.72 -14.87 -0.01
C SER A 177 -13.65 -14.49 -1.50
N GLN A 178 -13.78 -13.21 -1.82
CA GLN A 178 -13.68 -12.68 -3.18
C GLN A 178 -12.26 -12.20 -3.51
N ILE A 179 -11.32 -12.29 -2.58
CA ILE A 179 -9.94 -11.85 -2.81
C ILE A 179 -9.03 -13.07 -2.82
N LYS A 180 -8.35 -13.27 -3.93
CA LYS A 180 -7.31 -14.29 -4.08
C LYS A 180 -5.95 -13.61 -4.26
N VAL A 181 -4.92 -14.12 -3.59
CA VAL A 181 -3.55 -13.64 -3.76
C VAL A 181 -2.77 -14.65 -4.57
N LEU A 182 -2.04 -14.16 -5.57
CA LEU A 182 -1.14 -14.94 -6.42
C LEU A 182 0.27 -14.38 -6.33
N VAL A 183 1.27 -15.23 -6.21
CA VAL A 183 2.66 -14.82 -6.36
C VAL A 183 2.96 -14.67 -7.85
N HIS A 184 3.40 -13.49 -8.24
CA HIS A 184 3.78 -13.13 -9.60
C HIS A 184 5.17 -12.49 -9.56
N ARG A 185 6.17 -13.27 -9.88
CA ARG A 185 7.60 -12.95 -9.64
C ARG A 185 8.09 -11.78 -10.48
N GLU A 186 7.56 -11.63 -11.69
CA GLU A 186 7.93 -10.58 -12.64
C GLU A 186 7.43 -9.19 -12.21
N SER A 187 6.37 -9.14 -11.42
CA SER A 187 5.71 -7.89 -10.97
C SER A 187 5.28 -6.98 -12.11
N ILE A 188 4.92 -7.56 -13.26
CA ILE A 188 4.39 -6.85 -14.44
C ILE A 188 2.88 -6.71 -14.38
N VAL A 189 2.17 -7.75 -13.93
CA VAL A 189 0.74 -7.68 -13.61
C VAL A 189 0.61 -7.17 -12.20
N HIS A 190 0.03 -5.97 -12.03
CA HIS A 190 -0.12 -5.36 -10.70
C HIS A 190 -1.35 -5.86 -9.95
N SER A 191 -2.45 -6.15 -10.64
CA SER A 191 -3.61 -6.92 -10.15
C SER A 191 -4.56 -7.22 -11.30
N MET A 192 -5.56 -8.07 -11.01
CA MET A 192 -6.58 -8.46 -11.97
C MET A 192 -7.96 -8.46 -11.29
N VAL A 193 -9.01 -8.30 -12.11
CA VAL A 193 -10.41 -8.42 -11.68
C VAL A 193 -11.10 -9.43 -12.58
N GLU A 194 -11.74 -10.41 -11.96
CA GLU A 194 -12.59 -11.41 -12.62
C GLU A 194 -14.05 -10.98 -12.51
N PHE A 195 -14.76 -10.98 -13.61
CA PHE A 195 -16.17 -10.60 -13.73
C PHE A 195 -17.11 -11.81 -13.75
N ALA A 196 -18.41 -11.55 -13.68
CA ALA A 196 -19.44 -12.60 -13.61
C ALA A 196 -19.52 -13.48 -14.87
N ASP A 197 -19.12 -12.94 -16.01
CA ASP A 197 -19.06 -13.66 -17.29
C ASP A 197 -17.79 -14.52 -17.46
N GLY A 198 -16.89 -14.49 -16.45
CA GLY A 198 -15.61 -15.20 -16.47
C GLY A 198 -14.48 -14.42 -17.13
N ALA A 199 -14.72 -13.21 -17.65
CA ALA A 199 -13.66 -12.37 -18.18
C ALA A 199 -12.74 -11.90 -17.05
N VAL A 200 -11.43 -11.80 -17.33
CA VAL A 200 -10.43 -11.28 -16.41
C VAL A 200 -9.74 -10.08 -17.05
N LEU A 201 -9.84 -8.92 -16.41
CA LEU A 201 -9.07 -7.75 -16.80
C LEU A 201 -7.83 -7.62 -15.90
N ALA A 202 -6.69 -7.29 -16.48
CA ALA A 202 -5.43 -7.12 -15.80
C ALA A 202 -4.82 -5.75 -16.13
N GLN A 203 -4.35 -5.04 -15.12
CA GLN A 203 -3.51 -3.87 -15.34
C GLN A 203 -2.06 -4.30 -15.30
N MET A 204 -1.30 -3.89 -16.31
CA MET A 204 0.09 -4.27 -16.51
C MET A 204 0.97 -3.03 -16.70
N GLY A 205 2.21 -3.12 -16.21
CA GLY A 205 3.20 -2.05 -16.34
C GLY A 205 4.54 -2.47 -15.75
N VAL A 206 5.59 -1.69 -16.01
CA VAL A 206 6.87 -1.87 -15.32
C VAL A 206 6.70 -1.54 -13.83
N PRO A 207 7.49 -2.17 -12.92
CA PRO A 207 7.41 -1.90 -11.49
C PRO A 207 7.85 -0.46 -11.15
N SER A 208 6.90 0.46 -11.07
CA SER A 208 7.11 1.86 -10.69
C SER A 208 5.88 2.43 -9.99
N MET A 209 6.10 3.28 -8.99
CA MET A 209 5.04 4.03 -8.33
C MET A 209 4.65 5.32 -9.08
N GLU A 210 5.42 5.73 -10.09
CA GLU A 210 5.16 6.96 -10.85
C GLU A 210 3.80 6.91 -11.54
N LEU A 211 3.47 5.79 -12.19
CA LEU A 211 2.21 5.61 -12.90
C LEU A 211 0.98 5.71 -11.97
N PRO A 212 0.87 4.95 -10.87
CA PRO A 212 -0.28 5.06 -9.97
C PRO A 212 -0.36 6.41 -9.24
N ILE A 213 0.79 7.03 -8.91
CA ILE A 213 0.82 8.38 -8.33
C ILE A 213 0.31 9.39 -9.35
N GLN A 214 0.86 9.40 -10.57
CA GLN A 214 0.42 10.31 -11.63
C GLN A 214 -1.07 10.15 -11.90
N LEU A 215 -1.55 8.92 -12.08
CA LEU A 215 -2.95 8.65 -12.34
C LEU A 215 -3.89 9.18 -11.23
N ALA A 216 -3.51 9.05 -9.96
CA ALA A 216 -4.29 9.57 -8.85
C ALA A 216 -4.42 11.11 -8.91
N PHE A 217 -3.41 11.81 -9.41
CA PHE A 217 -3.45 13.28 -9.55
C PHE A 217 -4.12 13.76 -10.83
N THR A 218 -4.08 12.97 -11.91
CA THR A 218 -4.55 13.41 -13.23
C THR A 218 -5.91 12.84 -13.60
N TRP A 219 -6.40 11.86 -12.84
CA TRP A 219 -7.69 11.24 -13.12
C TRP A 219 -8.81 12.28 -13.31
N PRO A 220 -9.67 12.14 -14.34
CA PRO A 220 -9.85 10.95 -15.21
C PRO A 220 -8.87 10.84 -16.40
N GLU A 221 -7.95 11.77 -16.56
CA GLU A 221 -7.05 11.79 -17.69
C GLU A 221 -5.84 10.86 -17.51
N ARG A 222 -5.39 10.27 -18.63
CA ARG A 222 -4.13 9.52 -18.70
C ARG A 222 -3.10 10.35 -19.42
N LEU A 223 -2.19 10.95 -18.66
CA LEU A 223 -1.10 11.72 -19.24
C LEU A 223 0.10 10.82 -19.58
N SER A 224 0.97 11.31 -20.45
CA SER A 224 2.24 10.65 -20.76
C SER A 224 3.10 10.51 -19.49
N CYS A 225 3.83 9.41 -19.38
CA CYS A 225 4.78 9.13 -18.32
C CYS A 225 6.08 8.66 -18.94
N ASP A 226 7.22 9.09 -18.40
CA ASP A 226 8.56 8.73 -18.94
C ASP A 226 8.99 7.29 -18.59
N LEU A 227 8.04 6.42 -18.26
CA LEU A 227 8.32 5.02 -18.02
C LEU A 227 8.44 4.25 -19.34
N PRO A 228 9.40 3.31 -19.44
CA PRO A 228 9.50 2.46 -20.62
C PRO A 228 8.26 1.56 -20.73
N PRO A 229 7.75 1.31 -21.93
CA PRO A 229 6.67 0.34 -22.12
C PRO A 229 7.15 -1.07 -21.80
N VAL A 230 6.20 -1.94 -21.46
CA VAL A 230 6.49 -3.38 -21.29
C VAL A 230 6.80 -3.99 -22.66
N ASP A 231 7.99 -4.55 -22.80
CA ASP A 231 8.39 -5.30 -23.99
C ASP A 231 7.92 -6.76 -23.85
N PHE A 232 6.74 -7.05 -24.34
CA PHE A 232 6.14 -8.39 -24.24
C PHE A 232 6.92 -9.47 -24.97
N ALA A 233 7.64 -9.13 -26.06
CA ALA A 233 8.45 -10.09 -26.80
C ALA A 233 9.67 -10.54 -25.97
N LYS A 234 10.31 -9.62 -25.24
CA LYS A 234 11.40 -9.96 -24.32
C LYS A 234 10.91 -10.63 -23.05
N LEU A 235 9.73 -10.21 -22.54
CA LEU A 235 9.14 -10.80 -21.35
C LEU A 235 8.82 -12.29 -21.54
N GLY A 236 8.28 -12.67 -22.70
CA GLY A 236 8.00 -14.05 -23.10
C GLY A 236 6.85 -14.69 -22.31
N ALA A 237 7.01 -14.90 -21.00
CA ALA A 237 6.02 -15.56 -20.14
C ALA A 237 5.76 -14.79 -18.87
N LEU A 238 4.57 -14.97 -18.32
CA LEU A 238 4.13 -14.48 -17.00
C LEU A 238 3.78 -15.68 -16.13
N HIS A 239 4.34 -15.73 -14.93
CA HIS A 239 4.16 -16.85 -14.02
C HIS A 239 3.31 -16.45 -12.82
N PHE A 240 2.42 -17.35 -12.43
CA PHE A 240 1.54 -17.16 -11.28
C PHE A 240 1.56 -18.43 -10.41
N GLU A 241 1.76 -18.26 -9.11
CA GLU A 241 1.85 -19.36 -8.15
C GLU A 241 0.88 -19.11 -6.98
N GLU A 242 0.43 -20.17 -6.34
CA GLU A 242 -0.32 -20.07 -5.08
C GLU A 242 0.63 -19.61 -3.96
N VAL A 243 0.08 -18.88 -2.99
CA VAL A 243 0.85 -18.48 -1.80
C VAL A 243 1.13 -19.68 -0.90
N ASP A 244 2.40 -20.01 -0.68
CA ASP A 244 2.79 -21.01 0.30
C ASP A 244 2.59 -20.48 1.74
N LYS A 245 1.49 -20.89 2.36
CA LYS A 245 1.13 -20.47 3.74
C LYS A 245 2.11 -20.97 4.81
N LYS A 246 2.90 -22.03 4.53
CA LYS A 246 3.94 -22.50 5.46
C LYS A 246 5.14 -21.57 5.44
N ARG A 247 5.46 -21.03 4.27
CA ARG A 247 6.52 -20.02 4.10
C ARG A 247 6.13 -18.67 4.71
N TYR A 248 4.85 -18.27 4.60
CA TYR A 248 4.36 -16.95 4.96
C TYR A 248 3.29 -16.98 6.06
N PRO A 249 3.65 -17.37 7.30
CA PRO A 249 2.68 -17.44 8.41
C PRO A 249 2.09 -16.06 8.77
N CYS A 250 2.85 -14.95 8.58
CA CYS A 250 2.32 -13.58 8.77
C CYS A 250 1.16 -13.28 7.82
N PHE A 251 1.20 -13.78 6.57
CA PHE A 251 0.08 -13.64 5.65
C PHE A 251 -1.16 -14.36 6.16
N SER A 252 -1.01 -15.60 6.65
CA SER A 252 -2.12 -16.37 7.23
C SER A 252 -2.69 -15.68 8.48
N LEU A 253 -1.84 -15.09 9.33
CA LEU A 253 -2.25 -14.30 10.47
C LEU A 253 -3.06 -13.07 10.05
N ALA A 254 -2.58 -12.34 9.04
CA ALA A 254 -3.28 -11.17 8.50
C ALA A 254 -4.67 -11.52 7.96
N LEU A 255 -4.82 -12.62 7.21
CA LEU A 255 -6.14 -13.10 6.77
C LEU A 255 -7.06 -13.46 7.93
N SER A 256 -6.50 -14.03 9.02
CA SER A 256 -7.26 -14.31 10.24
C SER A 256 -7.73 -13.02 10.92
N CYS A 257 -6.88 -12.00 11.01
CA CYS A 257 -7.24 -10.68 11.53
C CYS A 257 -8.30 -9.99 10.65
N ALA A 258 -8.15 -10.05 9.33
CA ALA A 258 -9.15 -9.54 8.38
C ALA A 258 -10.52 -10.19 8.58
N LYS A 259 -10.55 -11.52 8.76
CA LYS A 259 -11.78 -12.27 9.02
C LYS A 259 -12.45 -11.90 10.34
N LYS A 260 -11.66 -11.66 11.40
CA LYS A 260 -12.17 -11.27 12.72
C LYS A 260 -12.69 -9.82 12.74
N GLY A 261 -12.05 -8.92 11.97
CA GLY A 261 -12.42 -7.51 11.94
C GLY A 261 -12.20 -6.79 13.27
N GLY A 262 -12.99 -5.74 13.55
CA GLY A 262 -12.87 -4.95 14.76
C GLY A 262 -11.47 -4.35 14.94
N THR A 263 -10.87 -4.50 16.11
CA THR A 263 -9.52 -3.98 16.41
C THR A 263 -8.37 -4.91 16.01
N TYR A 264 -8.64 -6.13 15.55
CA TYR A 264 -7.58 -7.09 15.18
C TYR A 264 -6.63 -6.57 14.09
N PRO A 265 -7.09 -5.92 13.00
CA PRO A 265 -6.19 -5.31 12.02
C PRO A 265 -5.28 -4.24 12.63
N CYS A 266 -5.82 -3.39 13.51
CA CYS A 266 -5.05 -2.34 14.19
C CYS A 266 -3.96 -2.96 15.10
N ILE A 267 -4.30 -3.99 15.87
CA ILE A 267 -3.35 -4.70 16.74
C ILE A 267 -2.25 -5.35 15.89
N LEU A 268 -2.62 -5.97 14.77
CA LEU A 268 -1.65 -6.57 13.85
C LEU A 268 -0.69 -5.53 13.27
N ASN A 269 -1.20 -4.36 12.86
CA ASN A 269 -0.34 -3.28 12.36
C ASN A 269 0.64 -2.81 13.43
N ALA A 270 0.17 -2.55 14.65
CA ALA A 270 1.02 -2.11 15.76
C ALA A 270 2.09 -3.16 16.12
N ALA A 271 1.71 -4.44 16.21
CA ALA A 271 2.64 -5.53 16.44
C ALA A 271 3.67 -5.65 15.32
N GLY A 272 3.25 -5.50 14.05
CA GLY A 272 4.12 -5.50 12.87
C GLY A 272 5.15 -4.38 12.91
N GLU A 273 4.75 -3.15 13.25
CA GLU A 273 5.66 -2.01 13.36
C GLU A 273 6.75 -2.27 14.43
N VAL A 274 6.36 -2.75 15.61
CA VAL A 274 7.30 -3.08 16.69
C VAL A 274 8.24 -4.22 16.29
N ALA A 275 7.70 -5.29 15.73
CA ALA A 275 8.48 -6.48 15.35
C ALA A 275 9.47 -6.18 14.22
N VAL A 276 9.08 -5.40 13.21
CA VAL A 276 9.99 -4.97 12.13
C VAL A 276 11.14 -4.15 12.69
N GLN A 277 10.87 -3.19 13.60
CA GLN A 277 11.94 -2.40 14.23
C GLN A 277 12.89 -3.27 15.06
N ALA A 278 12.35 -4.21 15.84
CA ALA A 278 13.16 -5.14 16.62
C ALA A 278 14.02 -6.06 15.71
N PHE A 279 13.48 -6.50 14.58
CA PHE A 279 14.22 -7.30 13.60
C PHE A 279 15.35 -6.49 12.94
N LEU A 280 15.08 -5.27 12.51
CA LEU A 280 16.08 -4.38 11.91
C LEU A 280 17.23 -4.05 12.87
N ARG A 281 16.95 -3.99 14.18
CA ARG A 281 17.97 -3.79 15.25
C ARG A 281 18.67 -5.08 15.67
N GLY A 282 18.33 -6.24 15.07
CA GLY A 282 18.91 -7.54 15.43
C GLY A 282 18.44 -8.10 16.78
N GLN A 283 17.39 -7.55 17.39
CA GLN A 283 16.84 -7.99 18.67
C GLN A 283 16.02 -9.30 18.55
N ILE A 284 15.45 -9.52 17.39
CA ILE A 284 14.73 -10.76 17.05
C ILE A 284 15.20 -11.31 15.71
N ASN A 285 15.08 -12.60 15.51
CA ASN A 285 15.34 -13.26 14.23
C ASN A 285 14.06 -13.39 13.38
N THR A 286 14.21 -13.82 12.13
CA THR A 286 13.10 -14.00 11.19
C THR A 286 12.03 -14.96 11.71
N ARG A 287 12.41 -16.01 12.46
CA ARG A 287 11.45 -16.95 13.05
C ARG A 287 10.53 -16.29 14.08
N LYS A 288 11.07 -15.37 14.89
CA LYS A 288 10.26 -14.58 15.84
C LYS A 288 9.42 -13.53 15.09
N LEU A 289 10.00 -12.86 14.08
CA LEU A 289 9.28 -11.93 13.23
C LEU A 289 8.05 -12.57 12.57
N GLN A 290 8.15 -13.82 12.13
CA GLN A 290 7.04 -14.54 11.50
C GLN A 290 5.99 -15.09 12.49
N LYS A 291 6.14 -14.85 13.79
CA LYS A 291 5.24 -15.29 14.86
C LYS A 291 4.56 -14.11 15.56
N LEU A 292 4.33 -13.03 14.81
CA LEU A 292 3.65 -11.81 15.30
C LEU A 292 2.47 -12.07 16.23
#